data_7d5f6c7ec3197e0f2a514eaf0799bb7b
#
_entry.id   7d5f6c7ec3197e0f2a514eaf0799bb7b
#
_cell.length_a   1.000
_cell.length_b   1.000
_cell.length_c   1.000
_cell.angle_alpha   90.00
_cell.angle_beta   90.00
_cell.angle_gamma   90.00
#
_symmetry.space_group_name_H-M   'P 1'
#
loop_
_entity.id
_entity.type
_entity.pdbx_description
1 polymer ?
#
loop_
_entity_poly.entity_id
_entity_poly.type
_entity_poly.pdbx_seq_one_letter_code
_entity_poly.pdbx_strand_id
1 'polypeptide(L)'
;MAIDGEGEADSWWWMERKPPFIVVVMGVSGSGKTEVGRRLAGVLGGEFFDADAYHPAANVEKMSAGIPLTDDDRRPWFERLAREVIAPCPEGATRVLACSALKKTYRDWLRAARPGAVRFVHLDGSFELIYGRMAARNDHFMRADMLRSQFATLEHPADHGEDDVLSVGIEPPVDEVVRLVVSRLPGLDHGPVLEPDHGPAVISSPGA
;
A
#
# COMPACT_ATOMS: atom_id res chain seq x y z
N MET A 1 52.64 18.32 -28.47
CA MET A 1 52.37 16.99 -27.89
C MET A 1 51.21 17.19 -26.93
N ALA A 2 49.99 17.02 -27.48
CA ALA A 2 48.73 17.14 -26.75
C ALA A 2 48.44 15.78 -26.15
N ILE A 3 48.10 15.71 -24.89
CA ILE A 3 47.56 14.55 -24.22
C ILE A 3 46.10 14.85 -23.96
N ASP A 4 45.30 14.16 -24.76
CA ASP A 4 43.83 14.16 -24.68
C ASP A 4 43.40 13.57 -23.35
N GLY A 5 42.76 14.37 -22.54
CA GLY A 5 42.06 13.99 -21.33
C GLY A 5 40.56 13.82 -21.60
N GLU A 6 40.20 12.85 -22.46
CA GLU A 6 38.82 12.39 -22.61
C GLU A 6 38.62 11.15 -21.73
N GLY A 7 37.63 11.18 -20.88
CA GLY A 7 37.02 9.94 -20.41
C GLY A 7 36.94 9.72 -18.90
N GLU A 8 36.28 10.57 -18.14
CA GLU A 8 35.78 10.16 -16.78
C GLU A 8 34.47 10.84 -16.38
N ALA A 9 33.79 11.54 -17.29
CA ALA A 9 32.56 12.26 -16.96
C ALA A 9 31.26 11.43 -17.04
N ASP A 10 31.29 10.20 -17.58
CA ASP A 10 30.08 9.47 -17.95
C ASP A 10 29.73 8.27 -17.06
N SER A 11 30.41 8.07 -15.93
CA SER A 11 30.15 6.85 -15.11
C SER A 11 29.21 7.05 -13.93
N TRP A 12 28.67 8.23 -13.71
CA TRP A 12 27.85 8.55 -12.52
C TRP A 12 26.34 8.42 -12.74
N TRP A 13 25.85 8.36 -13.97
CA TRP A 13 24.41 8.35 -14.29
C TRP A 13 23.66 7.10 -13.83
N TRP A 14 24.34 5.99 -13.56
CA TRP A 14 23.75 4.74 -13.05
C TRP A 14 23.75 4.66 -11.52
N MET A 15 24.52 5.50 -10.82
CA MET A 15 24.65 5.46 -9.35
C MET A 15 23.47 6.10 -8.59
N GLU A 16 22.62 6.90 -9.26
CA GLU A 16 21.57 7.67 -8.58
C GLU A 16 20.13 7.19 -8.88
N ARG A 17 19.95 6.19 -9.71
CA ARG A 17 18.59 5.71 -9.99
C ARG A 17 18.17 4.69 -8.93
N LYS A 18 17.55 5.19 -7.86
CA LYS A 18 16.84 4.30 -6.94
C LYS A 18 15.76 3.54 -7.73
N PRO A 19 15.61 2.22 -7.53
CA PRO A 19 14.52 1.49 -8.17
C PRO A 19 13.17 2.05 -7.73
N PRO A 20 12.12 1.88 -8.52
CA PRO A 20 10.78 2.26 -8.09
C PRO A 20 10.38 1.47 -6.85
N PHE A 21 9.63 2.12 -5.98
CA PHE A 21 9.14 1.49 -4.75
C PHE A 21 7.61 1.49 -4.74
N ILE A 22 7.01 0.32 -4.77
CA ILE A 22 5.56 0.18 -4.86
C ILE A 22 5.07 -0.54 -3.61
N VAL A 23 4.22 0.12 -2.84
CA VAL A 23 3.62 -0.44 -1.63
C VAL A 23 2.15 -0.75 -1.88
N VAL A 24 1.77 -2.00 -1.79
CA VAL A 24 0.38 -2.44 -1.86
C VAL A 24 -0.15 -2.60 -0.44
N VAL A 25 -1.04 -1.70 -0.01
CA VAL A 25 -1.74 -1.79 1.27
C VAL A 25 -2.95 -2.71 1.07
N MET A 26 -2.89 -3.90 1.69
CA MET A 26 -3.87 -4.95 1.49
C MET A 26 -4.65 -5.33 2.76
N GLY A 27 -5.71 -6.09 2.57
CA GLY A 27 -6.57 -6.58 3.65
C GLY A 27 -8.04 -6.56 3.28
N VAL A 28 -8.89 -7.05 4.17
CA VAL A 28 -10.34 -7.12 3.96
C VAL A 28 -10.96 -5.71 3.90
N SER A 29 -12.19 -5.62 3.43
CA SER A 29 -12.95 -4.36 3.45
C SER A 29 -13.11 -3.85 4.88
N GLY A 30 -13.04 -2.55 5.08
CA GLY A 30 -13.12 -1.95 6.42
C GLY A 30 -11.82 -1.98 7.24
N SER A 31 -10.74 -2.63 6.77
CA SER A 31 -9.46 -2.64 7.48
C SER A 31 -8.72 -1.29 7.51
N GLY A 32 -9.14 -0.31 6.70
CA GLY A 32 -8.54 1.04 6.67
C GLY A 32 -7.54 1.27 5.54
N LYS A 33 -7.49 0.41 4.51
CA LYS A 33 -6.52 0.50 3.40
C LYS A 33 -6.37 1.87 2.78
N THR A 34 -7.48 2.51 2.44
CA THR A 34 -7.49 3.82 1.78
C THR A 34 -6.91 4.90 2.68
N GLU A 35 -7.26 4.91 3.96
CA GLU A 35 -6.76 5.89 4.93
C GLU A 35 -5.28 5.70 5.24
N VAL A 36 -4.87 4.47 5.56
CA VAL A 36 -3.46 4.14 5.78
C VAL A 36 -2.65 4.40 4.50
N GLY A 37 -3.16 3.99 3.33
CA GLY A 37 -2.48 4.16 2.06
C GLY A 37 -2.24 5.62 1.69
N ARG A 38 -3.21 6.50 1.89
CA ARG A 38 -3.05 7.94 1.63
C ARG A 38 -2.02 8.58 2.55
N ARG A 39 -2.08 8.28 3.86
CA ARG A 39 -1.09 8.81 4.82
C ARG A 39 0.30 8.28 4.53
N LEU A 40 0.41 6.99 4.23
CA LEU A 40 1.68 6.37 3.86
C LEU A 40 2.28 7.01 2.61
N ALA A 41 1.47 7.26 1.57
CA ALA A 41 1.91 7.97 0.36
C ALA A 41 2.45 9.37 0.70
N GLY A 42 1.74 10.12 1.57
CA GLY A 42 2.19 11.43 2.02
C GLY A 42 3.54 11.38 2.75
N VAL A 43 3.72 10.43 3.67
CA VAL A 43 4.98 10.25 4.42
C VAL A 43 6.14 9.83 3.51
N LEU A 44 5.86 8.99 2.49
CA LEU A 44 6.87 8.50 1.56
C LEU A 44 7.13 9.45 0.38
N GLY A 45 6.43 10.59 0.29
CA GLY A 45 6.52 11.50 -0.85
C GLY A 45 6.08 10.87 -2.17
N GLY A 46 5.15 9.89 -2.11
CA GLY A 46 4.69 9.10 -3.24
C GLY A 46 3.27 9.43 -3.69
N GLU A 47 2.84 8.79 -4.78
CA GLU A 47 1.48 8.89 -5.31
C GLU A 47 0.58 7.79 -4.71
N PHE A 48 -0.67 8.15 -4.39
CA PHE A 48 -1.69 7.21 -3.91
C PHE A 48 -2.64 6.78 -5.02
N PHE A 49 -2.91 5.49 -5.09
CA PHE A 49 -3.88 4.88 -6.00
C PHE A 49 -4.87 4.01 -5.23
N ASP A 50 -6.15 4.06 -5.63
CA ASP A 50 -7.18 3.16 -5.11
C ASP A 50 -7.56 2.17 -6.20
N ALA A 51 -7.32 0.88 -5.94
CA ALA A 51 -7.56 -0.18 -6.91
C ALA A 51 -9.03 -0.28 -7.34
N ASP A 52 -9.96 0.12 -6.48
CA ASP A 52 -11.39 0.06 -6.79
C ASP A 52 -11.77 0.97 -7.98
N ALA A 53 -11.03 2.05 -8.23
CA ALA A 53 -11.22 2.93 -9.38
C ALA A 53 -10.86 2.26 -10.74
N TYR A 54 -10.20 1.11 -10.71
CA TYR A 54 -9.72 0.41 -11.90
C TYR A 54 -10.59 -0.79 -12.29
N HIS A 55 -11.69 -1.06 -11.58
CA HIS A 55 -12.60 -2.13 -11.94
C HIS A 55 -13.20 -1.92 -13.33
N PRO A 56 -13.25 -2.96 -14.19
CA PRO A 56 -14.04 -2.92 -15.41
C PRO A 56 -15.53 -2.69 -15.10
N ALA A 57 -16.26 -2.08 -16.03
CA ALA A 57 -17.71 -1.79 -15.87
C ALA A 57 -18.50 -3.05 -15.50
N ALA A 58 -18.21 -4.20 -16.12
CA ALA A 58 -18.87 -5.46 -15.82
C ALA A 58 -18.67 -5.90 -14.36
N ASN A 59 -17.50 -5.62 -13.76
CA ASN A 59 -17.26 -5.92 -12.34
C ASN A 59 -18.07 -4.98 -11.45
N VAL A 60 -18.13 -3.69 -11.80
CA VAL A 60 -18.91 -2.69 -11.07
C VAL A 60 -20.40 -3.07 -11.07
N GLU A 61 -20.94 -3.50 -12.22
CA GLU A 61 -22.31 -3.97 -12.35
C GLU A 61 -22.60 -5.20 -11.46
N LYS A 62 -21.71 -6.22 -11.48
CA LYS A 62 -21.85 -7.40 -10.60
C LYS A 62 -21.82 -7.00 -9.12
N MET A 63 -20.85 -6.18 -8.71
CA MET A 63 -20.74 -5.72 -7.32
C MET A 63 -21.97 -4.94 -6.87
N SER A 64 -22.49 -4.04 -7.73
CA SER A 64 -23.71 -3.28 -7.46
C SER A 64 -24.96 -4.15 -7.31
N ALA A 65 -25.00 -5.28 -8.04
CA ALA A 65 -26.05 -6.28 -7.94
C ALA A 65 -25.84 -7.24 -6.75
N GLY A 66 -24.78 -7.06 -5.94
CA GLY A 66 -24.45 -7.96 -4.83
C GLY A 66 -23.91 -9.32 -5.28
N ILE A 67 -23.47 -9.45 -6.53
CA ILE A 67 -22.92 -10.69 -7.10
C ILE A 67 -21.42 -10.72 -6.82
N PRO A 68 -20.89 -11.74 -6.12
CA PRO A 68 -19.46 -11.88 -5.90
C PRO A 68 -18.68 -12.05 -7.21
N LEU A 69 -17.53 -11.38 -7.30
CA LEU A 69 -16.62 -11.57 -8.42
C LEU A 69 -15.90 -12.93 -8.32
N THR A 70 -15.76 -13.61 -9.44
CA THR A 70 -14.91 -14.79 -9.59
C THR A 70 -13.44 -14.39 -9.80
N ASP A 71 -12.52 -15.36 -9.80
CA ASP A 71 -11.11 -15.10 -10.12
C ASP A 71 -10.94 -14.64 -11.58
N ASP A 72 -11.75 -15.16 -12.50
CA ASP A 72 -11.77 -14.76 -13.90
C ASP A 72 -12.26 -13.30 -14.07
N ASP A 73 -13.23 -12.87 -13.28
CA ASP A 73 -13.68 -11.48 -13.25
C ASP A 73 -12.58 -10.53 -12.75
N ARG A 74 -11.77 -11.01 -11.79
CA ARG A 74 -10.70 -10.19 -11.17
C ARG A 74 -9.46 -10.08 -12.03
N ARG A 75 -9.18 -11.09 -12.85
CA ARG A 75 -7.96 -11.13 -13.65
C ARG A 75 -7.77 -9.89 -14.54
N PRO A 76 -8.75 -9.45 -15.36
CA PRO A 76 -8.62 -8.23 -16.15
C PRO A 76 -8.41 -6.96 -15.31
N TRP A 77 -8.98 -6.93 -14.10
CA TRP A 77 -8.77 -5.84 -13.16
C TRP A 77 -7.32 -5.78 -12.65
N PHE A 78 -6.75 -6.91 -12.24
CA PHE A 78 -5.33 -6.97 -11.84
C PHE A 78 -4.38 -6.68 -13.01
N GLU A 79 -4.68 -7.16 -14.22
CA GLU A 79 -3.92 -6.83 -15.43
C GLU A 79 -3.94 -5.32 -15.72
N ARG A 80 -5.07 -4.66 -15.47
CA ARG A 80 -5.17 -3.22 -15.59
C ARG A 80 -4.34 -2.49 -14.54
N LEU A 81 -4.39 -2.90 -13.28
CA LEU A 81 -3.54 -2.35 -12.22
C LEU A 81 -2.05 -2.53 -12.53
N ALA A 82 -1.67 -3.71 -13.00
CA ALA A 82 -0.32 -4.01 -13.41
C ALA A 82 0.16 -3.05 -14.52
N ARG A 83 -0.66 -2.87 -15.57
CA ARG A 83 -0.32 -2.05 -16.74
C ARG A 83 -0.37 -0.55 -16.46
N GLU A 84 -1.32 -0.06 -15.66
CA GLU A 84 -1.58 1.38 -15.50
C GLU A 84 -0.95 1.96 -14.21
N VAL A 85 -0.74 1.13 -13.19
CA VAL A 85 -0.22 1.61 -11.89
C VAL A 85 1.19 1.10 -11.61
N ILE A 86 1.45 -0.20 -11.78
CA ILE A 86 2.70 -0.81 -11.32
C ILE A 86 3.82 -0.68 -12.35
N ALA A 87 3.62 -1.19 -13.57
CA ALA A 87 4.65 -1.21 -14.60
C ALA A 87 5.18 0.19 -14.98
N PRO A 88 4.34 1.25 -15.08
CA PRO A 88 4.81 2.58 -15.47
C PRO A 88 5.36 3.42 -14.31
N CYS A 89 5.56 2.83 -13.10
CA CYS A 89 6.17 3.57 -12.00
C CYS A 89 7.59 4.02 -12.38
N PRO A 90 7.90 5.34 -12.37
CA PRO A 90 9.23 5.80 -12.75
C PRO A 90 10.32 5.33 -11.78
N GLU A 91 11.55 5.26 -12.26
CA GLU A 91 12.71 5.02 -11.38
C GLU A 91 12.79 6.13 -10.32
N GLY A 92 13.07 5.73 -9.09
CA GLY A 92 13.12 6.63 -7.93
C GLY A 92 11.77 7.10 -7.40
N ALA A 93 10.67 6.78 -8.09
CA ALA A 93 9.34 7.15 -7.62
C ALA A 93 8.77 6.11 -6.64
N THR A 94 7.90 6.58 -5.76
CA THR A 94 7.11 5.75 -4.84
C THR A 94 5.64 5.78 -5.23
N ARG A 95 5.01 4.62 -5.26
CA ARG A 95 3.56 4.49 -5.42
C ARG A 95 2.96 3.66 -4.29
N VAL A 96 1.82 4.11 -3.78
CA VAL A 96 1.05 3.37 -2.77
C VAL A 96 -0.31 3.01 -3.36
N LEU A 97 -0.61 1.71 -3.41
CA LEU A 97 -1.84 1.16 -3.97
C LEU A 97 -2.68 0.52 -2.86
N ALA A 98 -3.87 1.04 -2.59
CA ALA A 98 -4.85 0.34 -1.76
C ALA A 98 -5.57 -0.72 -2.61
N CYS A 99 -5.39 -2.00 -2.26
CA CYS A 99 -5.98 -3.14 -2.98
C CYS A 99 -6.28 -4.27 -2.01
N SER A 100 -7.41 -4.97 -2.14
CA SER A 100 -7.72 -6.10 -1.25
C SER A 100 -6.67 -7.21 -1.30
N ALA A 101 -6.23 -7.63 -2.48
CA ALA A 101 -5.17 -8.62 -2.76
C ALA A 101 -5.19 -9.87 -1.84
N LEU A 102 -6.40 -10.40 -1.53
CA LEU A 102 -6.64 -11.41 -0.48
C LEU A 102 -5.99 -12.76 -0.77
N LYS A 103 -5.90 -13.17 -2.03
CA LYS A 103 -5.26 -14.44 -2.41
C LYS A 103 -3.80 -14.23 -2.78
N LYS A 104 -2.97 -15.24 -2.51
CA LYS A 104 -1.56 -15.24 -2.95
C LYS A 104 -1.44 -15.04 -4.45
N THR A 105 -2.28 -15.70 -5.25
CA THR A 105 -2.31 -15.56 -6.71
C THR A 105 -2.50 -14.09 -7.15
N TYR A 106 -3.33 -13.31 -6.44
CA TYR A 106 -3.53 -11.89 -6.75
C TYR A 106 -2.27 -11.08 -6.46
N ARG A 107 -1.60 -11.38 -5.35
CA ARG A 107 -0.32 -10.74 -5.00
C ARG A 107 0.77 -11.10 -6.01
N ASP A 108 0.80 -12.36 -6.48
CA ASP A 108 1.74 -12.81 -7.50
C ASP A 108 1.54 -12.10 -8.84
N TRP A 109 0.31 -11.81 -9.26
CA TRP A 109 0.03 -11.02 -10.47
C TRP A 109 0.57 -9.58 -10.36
N LEU A 110 0.46 -8.97 -9.18
CA LEU A 110 1.01 -7.64 -8.94
C LEU A 110 2.55 -7.66 -8.90
N ARG A 111 3.16 -8.66 -8.26
CA ARG A 111 4.63 -8.84 -8.25
C ARG A 111 5.21 -9.01 -9.65
N ALA A 112 4.54 -9.80 -10.48
CA ALA A 112 4.99 -10.09 -11.84
C ALA A 112 5.05 -8.84 -12.74
N ALA A 113 4.27 -7.80 -12.44
CA ALA A 113 4.27 -6.56 -13.21
C ALA A 113 5.58 -5.77 -13.07
N ARG A 114 6.26 -5.88 -11.91
CA ARG A 114 7.58 -5.28 -11.69
C ARG A 114 8.35 -6.05 -10.59
N PRO A 115 9.08 -7.10 -10.98
CA PRO A 115 9.78 -7.97 -10.04
C PRO A 115 10.74 -7.19 -9.15
N GLY A 116 10.70 -7.45 -7.84
CA GLY A 116 11.57 -6.83 -6.85
C GLY A 116 11.15 -5.43 -6.39
N ALA A 117 10.25 -4.74 -7.09
CA ALA A 117 9.81 -3.38 -6.74
C ALA A 117 8.57 -3.33 -5.85
N VAL A 118 7.77 -4.40 -5.78
CA VAL A 118 6.50 -4.44 -5.05
C VAL A 118 6.72 -4.97 -3.64
N ARG A 119 6.15 -4.28 -2.64
CA ARG A 119 6.06 -4.71 -1.24
C ARG A 119 4.60 -4.66 -0.82
N PHE A 120 4.24 -5.49 0.13
CA PHE A 120 2.88 -5.54 0.64
C PHE A 120 2.83 -5.15 2.11
N VAL A 121 1.78 -4.43 2.48
CA VAL A 121 1.42 -4.13 3.86
C VAL A 121 0.05 -4.75 4.11
N HIS A 122 0.00 -5.83 4.85
CA HIS A 122 -1.23 -6.48 5.25
C HIS A 122 -1.76 -5.81 6.53
N LEU A 123 -2.91 -5.17 6.41
CA LEU A 123 -3.64 -4.61 7.56
C LEU A 123 -4.43 -5.73 8.23
N ASP A 124 -3.87 -6.27 9.29
CA ASP A 124 -4.40 -7.41 10.02
C ASP A 124 -5.29 -6.94 11.19
N GLY A 125 -6.48 -7.49 11.27
CA GLY A 125 -7.43 -7.19 12.34
C GLY A 125 -8.52 -8.24 12.43
N SER A 126 -9.05 -8.45 13.65
CA SER A 126 -10.11 -9.42 13.85
C SER A 126 -11.41 -9.03 13.14
N PHE A 127 -12.23 -10.05 12.87
CA PHE A 127 -13.57 -9.82 12.31
C PHE A 127 -14.38 -8.85 13.16
N GLU A 128 -14.36 -9.03 14.47
CA GLU A 128 -15.13 -8.23 15.45
C GLU A 128 -14.71 -6.76 15.41
N LEU A 129 -13.40 -6.50 15.38
CA LEU A 129 -12.86 -5.15 15.30
C LEU A 129 -13.30 -4.45 14.01
N ILE A 130 -13.11 -5.11 12.87
CA ILE A 130 -13.42 -4.54 11.56
C ILE A 130 -14.92 -4.36 11.39
N TYR A 131 -15.71 -5.35 11.77
CA TYR A 131 -17.17 -5.25 11.73
C TYR A 131 -17.70 -4.13 12.62
N GLY A 132 -17.17 -3.99 13.85
CA GLY A 132 -17.52 -2.89 14.75
C GLY A 132 -17.21 -1.52 14.17
N ARG A 133 -16.04 -1.36 13.54
CA ARG A 133 -15.66 -0.12 12.85
C ARG A 133 -16.57 0.21 11.66
N MET A 134 -16.96 -0.79 10.90
CA MET A 134 -17.88 -0.62 9.77
C MET A 134 -19.28 -0.26 10.23
N ALA A 135 -19.80 -0.91 11.28
CA ALA A 135 -21.11 -0.62 11.86
C ALA A 135 -21.19 0.81 12.44
N ALA A 136 -20.10 1.35 12.95
CA ALA A 136 -20.04 2.72 13.47
C ALA A 136 -20.01 3.80 12.36
N ARG A 137 -19.72 3.44 11.10
CA ARG A 137 -19.73 4.35 9.95
C ARG A 137 -21.11 4.26 9.28
N ASN A 138 -21.96 5.26 9.45
CA ASN A 138 -23.33 5.29 8.94
C ASN A 138 -23.48 5.22 7.40
N ASP A 139 -22.39 5.21 6.63
CA ASP A 139 -22.45 5.49 5.20
C ASP A 139 -22.50 4.27 4.27
N HIS A 140 -22.10 3.06 4.66
CA HIS A 140 -22.23 1.89 3.80
C HIS A 140 -22.33 0.61 4.61
N PHE A 141 -23.53 0.08 4.64
CA PHE A 141 -23.82 -1.21 5.26
C PHE A 141 -23.24 -2.34 4.39
N MET A 142 -21.93 -2.58 4.47
CA MET A 142 -21.42 -3.86 3.99
C MET A 142 -22.02 -4.96 4.87
N ARG A 143 -22.76 -5.89 4.26
CA ARG A 143 -23.39 -7.00 4.98
C ARG A 143 -22.30 -7.83 5.65
N ALA A 144 -22.56 -8.24 6.89
CA ALA A 144 -21.65 -9.11 7.64
C ALA A 144 -21.21 -10.35 6.83
N ASP A 145 -22.10 -10.86 6.00
CA ASP A 145 -21.84 -12.04 5.14
C ASP A 145 -20.72 -11.75 4.12
N MET A 146 -20.69 -10.54 3.54
CA MET A 146 -19.61 -10.16 2.59
C MET A 146 -18.26 -10.06 3.31
N LEU A 147 -18.23 -9.51 4.52
CA LEU A 147 -17.00 -9.46 5.31
C LEU A 147 -16.53 -10.87 5.69
N ARG A 148 -17.43 -11.76 6.13
CA ARG A 148 -17.12 -13.17 6.39
C ARG A 148 -16.53 -13.88 5.17
N SER A 149 -17.12 -13.65 4.00
CA SER A 149 -16.61 -14.19 2.73
C SER A 149 -15.19 -13.71 2.41
N GLN A 150 -14.87 -12.45 2.70
CA GLN A 150 -13.53 -11.93 2.50
C GLN A 150 -12.51 -12.54 3.47
N PHE A 151 -12.87 -12.73 4.74
CA PHE A 151 -12.03 -13.45 5.70
C PHE A 151 -11.81 -14.91 5.27
N ALA A 152 -12.84 -15.58 4.77
CA ALA A 152 -12.72 -16.95 4.24
C ALA A 152 -11.88 -17.04 2.96
N THR A 153 -11.77 -15.93 2.21
CA THR A 153 -10.97 -15.84 0.98
C THR A 153 -9.51 -15.43 1.26
N LEU A 154 -9.26 -14.81 2.41
CA LEU A 154 -7.94 -14.32 2.77
C LEU A 154 -6.98 -15.50 2.97
N GLU A 155 -6.01 -15.60 2.09
CA GLU A 155 -4.83 -16.45 2.25
C GLU A 155 -3.77 -15.65 3.02
N HIS A 156 -3.56 -16.04 4.28
CA HIS A 156 -2.65 -15.30 5.18
C HIS A 156 -1.23 -15.35 4.64
N PRO A 157 -0.55 -14.21 4.48
CA PRO A 157 0.81 -14.19 3.91
C PRO A 157 1.81 -15.04 4.69
N ALA A 158 1.68 -15.10 6.02
CA ALA A 158 2.56 -15.89 6.89
C ALA A 158 2.49 -17.41 6.57
N ASP A 159 1.34 -17.90 6.14
CA ASP A 159 1.15 -19.33 5.80
C ASP A 159 1.83 -19.71 4.48
N HIS A 160 2.25 -18.72 3.70
CA HIS A 160 2.81 -18.89 2.36
C HIS A 160 4.28 -18.46 2.23
N GLY A 161 4.93 -18.06 3.34
CA GLY A 161 6.34 -17.64 3.35
C GLY A 161 6.63 -16.43 2.47
N GLU A 162 5.74 -15.42 2.49
CA GLU A 162 5.86 -14.21 1.66
C GLU A 162 6.68 -13.14 2.39
N ASP A 163 8.02 -13.16 2.23
CA ASP A 163 8.96 -12.27 2.93
C ASP A 163 8.85 -10.79 2.54
N ASP A 164 8.17 -10.50 1.44
CA ASP A 164 7.88 -9.15 0.95
C ASP A 164 6.57 -8.57 1.49
N VAL A 165 5.90 -9.28 2.42
CA VAL A 165 4.66 -8.85 3.07
C VAL A 165 4.91 -8.53 4.54
N LEU A 166 4.68 -7.28 4.93
CA LEU A 166 4.66 -6.84 6.32
C LEU A 166 3.22 -6.89 6.84
N SER A 167 2.91 -7.77 7.80
CA SER A 167 1.63 -7.73 8.51
C SER A 167 1.70 -6.79 9.71
N VAL A 168 0.71 -5.91 9.84
CA VAL A 168 0.57 -4.97 10.96
C VAL A 168 -0.85 -5.00 11.52
N GLY A 169 -0.96 -5.10 12.85
CA GLY A 169 -2.23 -4.98 13.55
C GLY A 169 -2.85 -3.60 13.37
N ILE A 170 -4.16 -3.55 13.27
CA ILE A 170 -4.90 -2.28 13.05
C ILE A 170 -5.62 -1.76 14.30
N GLU A 171 -5.37 -2.34 15.47
CA GLU A 171 -5.92 -1.87 16.75
C GLU A 171 -5.51 -0.43 17.06
N PRO A 172 -4.24 -0.04 16.84
CA PRO A 172 -3.78 1.32 17.13
C PRO A 172 -4.43 2.38 16.22
N PRO A 173 -4.32 3.66 16.57
CA PRO A 173 -4.68 4.77 15.68
C PRO A 173 -3.89 4.71 14.36
N VAL A 174 -4.49 5.24 13.29
CA VAL A 174 -3.92 5.17 11.93
C VAL A 174 -2.50 5.71 11.85
N ASP A 175 -2.19 6.81 12.56
CA ASP A 175 -0.84 7.41 12.56
C ASP A 175 0.20 6.49 13.17
N GLU A 176 -0.18 5.69 14.15
CA GLU A 176 0.70 4.69 14.75
C GLU A 176 0.90 3.50 13.81
N VAL A 177 -0.16 3.04 13.14
CA VAL A 177 -0.06 2.02 12.09
C VAL A 177 0.91 2.47 10.99
N VAL A 178 0.79 3.71 10.50
CA VAL A 178 1.68 4.27 9.48
C VAL A 178 3.13 4.32 9.97
N ARG A 179 3.37 4.77 11.21
CA ARG A 179 4.71 4.78 11.80
C ARG A 179 5.31 3.38 11.89
N LEU A 180 4.54 2.38 12.31
CA LEU A 180 4.96 0.98 12.35
C LEU A 180 5.32 0.45 10.96
N VAL A 181 4.50 0.78 9.95
CA VAL A 181 4.80 0.41 8.56
C VAL A 181 6.11 1.03 8.11
N VAL A 182 6.26 2.35 8.25
CA VAL A 182 7.49 3.05 7.84
C VAL A 182 8.73 2.47 8.53
N SER A 183 8.66 2.15 9.82
CA SER A 183 9.80 1.64 10.58
C SER A 183 10.19 0.19 10.27
N ARG A 184 9.33 -0.60 9.62
CA ARG A 184 9.52 -2.06 9.45
C ARG A 184 9.46 -2.53 8.00
N LEU A 185 8.96 -1.70 7.07
CA LEU A 185 8.76 -2.13 5.68
C LEU A 185 10.11 -2.40 5.00
N PRO A 186 10.36 -3.62 4.51
CA PRO A 186 11.62 -3.97 3.87
C PRO A 186 11.86 -3.11 2.61
N GLY A 187 13.10 -2.63 2.45
CA GLY A 187 13.52 -1.86 1.28
C GLY A 187 13.20 -0.35 1.34
N LEU A 188 12.60 0.14 2.45
CA LEU A 188 12.65 1.56 2.75
C LEU A 188 14.03 1.90 3.29
N ASP A 189 14.80 2.71 2.55
CA ASP A 189 15.96 3.38 3.11
C ASP A 189 15.44 4.36 4.17
N HIS A 190 15.63 4.02 5.42
CA HIS A 190 15.33 4.93 6.51
C HIS A 190 16.37 6.07 6.50
N GLY A 191 16.16 7.07 5.64
CA GLY A 191 16.76 8.37 5.86
C GLY A 191 16.31 8.88 7.24
N PRO A 192 17.00 9.90 7.83
CA PRO A 192 16.65 10.38 9.16
C PRO A 192 15.15 10.69 9.20
N VAL A 193 14.43 10.00 10.08
CA VAL A 193 13.01 10.28 10.36
C VAL A 193 12.98 11.73 10.79
N LEU A 194 12.37 12.60 9.96
CA LEU A 194 12.11 13.97 10.37
C LEU A 194 11.13 13.88 11.54
N GLU A 195 11.65 14.10 12.75
CA GLU A 195 10.83 14.30 13.93
C GLU A 195 9.81 15.41 13.60
N PRO A 196 8.52 15.25 13.96
CA PRO A 196 7.58 16.33 13.79
C PRO A 196 8.11 17.54 14.54
N ASP A 197 8.24 18.67 13.84
CA ASP A 197 8.64 19.96 14.39
C ASP A 197 7.70 20.32 15.56
N HIS A 198 8.14 20.03 16.78
CA HIS A 198 7.54 20.56 17.99
C HIS A 198 7.96 22.03 18.04
N GLY A 199 7.14 22.90 17.44
CA GLY A 199 7.32 24.34 17.51
C GLY A 199 7.74 24.81 18.92
N PRO A 200 8.48 25.92 19.03
CA PRO A 200 9.19 26.30 20.26
C PRO A 200 8.24 26.38 21.45
N ALA A 201 8.62 25.69 22.53
CA ALA A 201 7.95 25.76 23.81
C ALA A 201 7.80 27.22 24.23
N VAL A 202 6.57 27.68 24.40
CA VAL A 202 6.26 28.99 24.97
C VAL A 202 6.75 28.99 26.41
N ILE A 203 7.90 29.61 26.62
CA ILE A 203 8.42 29.85 27.97
C ILE A 203 7.55 30.96 28.57
N SER A 204 6.62 30.60 29.46
CA SER A 204 5.94 31.57 30.31
C SER A 204 6.92 32.13 31.31
N SER A 205 7.23 33.40 31.17
CA SER A 205 7.99 34.16 32.19
C SER A 205 7.21 34.27 33.48
N PRO A 206 7.80 34.06 34.66
CA PRO A 206 7.14 34.36 35.92
C PRO A 206 7.07 35.87 36.09
N GLY A 207 5.86 36.36 36.28
CA GLY A 207 5.59 37.76 36.58
C GLY A 207 6.20 38.17 37.94
N ALA A 208 6.71 39.38 37.96
CA ALA A 208 7.09 40.14 39.13
C ALA A 208 5.86 40.76 39.81
#